data_c59e5ae4c79d37320da63d3c59a14e03
#
_entry.id   c59e5ae4c79d37320da63d3c59a14e03
#
_cell.length_a   1.000
_cell.length_b   1.000
_cell.length_c   1.000
_cell.angle_alpha   90.00
_cell.angle_beta   90.00
_cell.angle_gamma   90.00
#
_symmetry.space_group_name_H-M   'P 1'
#
loop_
_entity.id
_entity.type
_entity.pdbx_description
1 polymer ?
#
loop_
_entity_poly.entity_id
_entity_poly.type
_entity_poly.pdbx_seq_one_letter_code
_entity_poly.pdbx_strand_id
1 'polypeptide(L)'
;RELARLGTSLQRIARHAGEQIRAVEAERDHLRATVAGMTEGVLVTDARGRVRLLNPAFCEIFGVPASAPPGDVLDLAREPRLVDLIQQVLGDGANGAERRLHLERMEPVRRTLALAGSTLGVQEGAVVVVRDITEAEQLNRMRRDFVANVSHELRTPLSAIQGYAETLCDGALDDRDTALRFSQRIVDQCRRLAALLADLLTLSRLEGKE
;
A
#
# COMPACT_ATOMS: atom_id res chain seq x y z
N ARG A 1 6.34 69.81 0.19
CA ARG A 1 6.09 68.93 -0.99
C ARG A 1 6.79 67.56 -0.83
N GLU A 2 8.01 67.53 -0.29
CA GLU A 2 8.77 66.28 -0.11
C GLU A 2 8.13 65.34 0.96
N LEU A 3 7.63 65.85 2.10
CA LEU A 3 6.95 65.11 3.13
C LEU A 3 5.65 64.40 2.62
N ALA A 4 4.93 65.05 1.71
CA ALA A 4 3.75 64.45 1.09
C ALA A 4 4.11 63.31 0.13
N ARG A 5 5.23 63.41 -0.60
CA ARG A 5 5.76 62.34 -1.46
C ARG A 5 6.27 61.16 -0.64
N LEU A 6 6.94 61.39 0.47
CA LEU A 6 7.35 60.35 1.43
C LEU A 6 6.15 59.62 2.02
N GLY A 7 5.11 60.36 2.41
CA GLY A 7 3.87 59.75 2.96
C GLY A 7 3.18 58.84 1.94
N THR A 8 3.05 59.26 0.68
CA THR A 8 2.44 58.41 -0.38
C THR A 8 3.30 57.20 -0.75
N SER A 9 4.62 57.35 -0.71
CA SER A 9 5.52 56.19 -0.94
C SER A 9 5.46 55.19 0.18
N LEU A 10 5.42 55.60 1.44
CA LEU A 10 5.24 54.72 2.61
C LEU A 10 3.90 54.00 2.57
N GLN A 11 2.82 54.72 2.23
CA GLN A 11 1.49 54.07 2.11
C GLN A 11 1.47 53.03 0.99
N ARG A 12 2.15 53.27 -0.15
CA ARG A 12 2.24 52.33 -1.25
C ARG A 12 3.02 51.06 -0.83
N ILE A 13 4.16 51.23 -0.15
CA ILE A 13 4.97 50.13 0.36
C ILE A 13 4.17 49.30 1.38
N ALA A 14 3.49 49.94 2.34
CA ALA A 14 2.67 49.28 3.33
C ALA A 14 1.52 48.49 2.69
N ARG A 15 0.87 49.06 1.68
CA ARG A 15 -0.18 48.33 0.91
C ARG A 15 0.37 47.12 0.21
N HIS A 16 1.48 47.26 -0.53
CA HIS A 16 2.11 46.18 -1.28
C HIS A 16 2.61 45.06 -0.35
N ALA A 17 3.23 45.38 0.79
CA ALA A 17 3.61 44.44 1.81
C ALA A 17 2.39 43.68 2.39
N GLY A 18 1.30 44.40 2.65
CA GLY A 18 0.05 43.78 3.12
C GLY A 18 -0.62 42.89 2.08
N GLU A 19 -0.50 43.18 0.80
CA GLU A 19 -0.98 42.31 -0.29
C GLU A 19 -0.12 41.06 -0.41
N GLN A 20 1.20 41.16 -0.31
CA GLN A 20 2.12 40.01 -0.33
C GLN A 20 1.91 39.08 0.87
N ILE A 21 1.79 39.64 2.07
CA ILE A 21 1.51 38.84 3.28
C ILE A 21 0.22 38.03 3.09
N ARG A 22 -0.87 38.70 2.66
CA ARG A 22 -2.17 38.01 2.41
C ARG A 22 -2.06 36.94 1.34
N ALA A 23 -1.31 37.16 0.27
CA ALA A 23 -1.09 36.15 -0.78
C ALA A 23 -0.34 34.93 -0.24
N VAL A 24 0.71 35.12 0.57
CA VAL A 24 1.47 34.03 1.21
C VAL A 24 0.60 33.28 2.22
N GLU A 25 -0.21 33.99 3.01
CA GLU A 25 -1.15 33.35 3.96
C GLU A 25 -2.19 32.51 3.22
N ALA A 26 -2.79 33.02 2.17
CA ALA A 26 -3.76 32.29 1.34
C ALA A 26 -3.15 31.04 0.72
N GLU A 27 -1.94 31.13 0.18
CA GLU A 27 -1.20 30.00 -0.39
C GLU A 27 -0.89 28.93 0.68
N ARG A 28 -0.41 29.38 1.85
CA ARG A 28 -0.15 28.49 2.98
C ARG A 28 -1.42 27.75 3.43
N ASP A 29 -2.56 28.46 3.52
CA ASP A 29 -3.82 27.88 3.95
C ASP A 29 -4.39 26.93 2.89
N HIS A 30 -4.19 27.22 1.60
CA HIS A 30 -4.51 26.32 0.50
C HIS A 30 -3.70 25.01 0.56
N LEU A 31 -2.39 25.11 0.75
CA LEU A 31 -1.50 23.95 0.89
C LEU A 31 -1.89 23.10 2.11
N ARG A 32 -2.20 23.73 3.24
CA ARG A 32 -2.66 23.03 4.45
C ARG A 32 -3.98 22.30 4.20
N ALA A 33 -4.93 22.93 3.54
CA ALA A 33 -6.20 22.31 3.20
C ALA A 33 -6.02 21.12 2.26
N THR A 34 -5.12 21.23 1.28
CA THR A 34 -4.78 20.15 0.36
C THR A 34 -4.20 18.94 1.11
N VAL A 35 -3.21 19.15 1.96
CA VAL A 35 -2.60 18.08 2.77
C VAL A 35 -3.59 17.48 3.76
N ALA A 36 -4.47 18.31 4.34
CA ALA A 36 -5.52 17.82 5.26
C ALA A 36 -6.59 16.96 4.57
N GLY A 37 -6.87 17.22 3.29
CA GLY A 37 -7.83 16.45 2.49
C GLY A 37 -7.28 15.17 1.86
N MET A 38 -5.98 14.88 2.02
CA MET A 38 -5.38 13.65 1.50
C MET A 38 -5.86 12.43 2.28
N THR A 39 -6.10 11.34 1.57
CA THR A 39 -6.42 10.02 2.16
C THR A 39 -5.17 9.29 2.65
N GLU A 40 -4.01 9.63 2.13
CA GLU A 40 -2.73 9.13 2.57
C GLU A 40 -2.25 9.89 3.80
N GLY A 41 -1.68 9.17 4.77
CA GLY A 41 -1.06 9.78 5.95
C GLY A 41 0.21 10.53 5.57
N VAL A 42 0.35 11.77 6.00
CA VAL A 42 1.55 12.60 5.77
C VAL A 42 2.16 13.00 7.11
N LEU A 43 3.43 12.70 7.27
CA LEU A 43 4.27 13.12 8.39
C LEU A 43 5.44 13.94 7.84
N VAL A 44 5.66 15.11 8.40
CA VAL A 44 6.85 15.93 8.11
C VAL A 44 7.64 16.13 9.41
N THR A 45 8.96 15.93 9.34
CA THR A 45 9.88 16.16 10.45
C THR A 45 10.88 17.27 10.11
N ASP A 46 11.51 17.81 11.14
CA ASP A 46 12.71 18.62 10.99
C ASP A 46 13.98 17.75 10.81
N ALA A 47 15.13 18.38 10.63
CA ALA A 47 16.43 17.71 10.49
C ALA A 47 16.86 16.89 11.73
N ARG A 48 16.19 17.06 12.87
CA ARG A 48 16.41 16.28 14.08
C ARG A 48 15.42 15.13 14.26
N GLY A 49 14.51 14.92 13.27
CA GLY A 49 13.46 13.91 13.32
C GLY A 49 12.27 14.30 14.20
N ARG A 50 12.14 15.56 14.63
CA ARG A 50 10.98 16.04 15.40
C ARG A 50 9.83 16.37 14.47
N VAL A 51 8.62 16.00 14.86
CA VAL A 51 7.40 16.22 14.10
C VAL A 51 7.12 17.72 13.92
N ARG A 52 6.96 18.14 12.67
CA ARG A 52 6.51 19.49 12.27
C ARG A 52 5.07 19.50 11.79
N LEU A 53 4.63 18.43 11.10
CA LEU A 53 3.29 18.34 10.55
C LEU A 53 2.84 16.88 10.53
N LEU A 54 1.58 16.68 10.93
CA LEU A 54 0.79 15.47 10.72
C LEU A 54 -0.51 15.88 10.05
N ASN A 55 -0.93 15.14 9.04
CA ASN A 55 -2.27 15.33 8.51
C ASN A 55 -3.30 14.45 9.24
N PRO A 56 -4.61 14.72 9.08
CA PRO A 56 -5.65 13.93 9.75
C PRO A 56 -5.60 12.44 9.42
N ALA A 57 -5.27 12.07 8.17
CA ALA A 57 -5.18 10.68 7.76
C ALA A 57 -4.04 9.94 8.50
N PHE A 58 -2.88 10.57 8.70
CA PHE A 58 -1.81 9.99 9.53
C PHE A 58 -2.28 9.76 10.96
N CYS A 59 -2.96 10.75 11.54
CA CYS A 59 -3.49 10.65 12.91
C CYS A 59 -4.47 9.48 13.04
N GLU A 60 -5.34 9.27 12.06
CA GLU A 60 -6.29 8.16 12.02
C GLU A 60 -5.59 6.80 11.87
N ILE A 61 -4.63 6.69 10.94
CA ILE A 61 -3.89 5.45 10.68
C ILE A 61 -3.10 5.01 11.93
N PHE A 62 -2.46 5.96 12.60
CA PHE A 62 -1.60 5.65 13.76
C PHE A 62 -2.31 5.80 15.11
N GLY A 63 -3.56 6.25 15.14
CA GLY A 63 -4.30 6.48 16.37
C GLY A 63 -3.73 7.63 17.21
N VAL A 64 -3.09 8.62 16.54
CA VAL A 64 -2.54 9.81 17.20
C VAL A 64 -3.65 10.84 17.37
N PRO A 65 -3.85 11.42 18.58
CA PRO A 65 -4.81 12.51 18.75
C PRO A 65 -4.45 13.72 17.87
N ALA A 66 -5.43 14.29 17.17
CA ALA A 66 -5.22 15.46 16.32
C ALA A 66 -4.68 16.69 17.10
N SER A 67 -4.89 16.71 18.43
CA SER A 67 -4.39 17.73 19.35
C SER A 67 -3.04 17.40 19.98
N ALA A 68 -2.37 16.32 19.52
CA ALA A 68 -1.08 15.93 20.08
C ALA A 68 -0.04 17.07 19.88
N PRO A 69 0.70 17.46 20.93
CA PRO A 69 1.72 18.49 20.80
C PRO A 69 2.83 17.99 19.87
N PRO A 70 3.55 18.92 19.20
CA PRO A 70 4.76 18.56 18.46
C PRO A 70 5.74 17.82 19.39
N GLY A 71 6.18 16.62 19.00
CA GLY A 71 6.98 15.75 19.82
C GLY A 71 7.89 14.84 19.03
N ASP A 72 8.43 13.84 19.68
CA ASP A 72 9.17 12.77 19.04
C ASP A 72 8.19 11.85 18.28
N VAL A 73 8.61 11.37 17.12
CA VAL A 73 7.80 10.44 16.30
C VAL A 73 7.48 9.16 17.06
N LEU A 74 8.44 8.66 17.87
CA LEU A 74 8.26 7.43 18.63
C LEU A 74 7.16 7.57 19.70
N ASP A 75 7.13 8.70 20.39
CA ASP A 75 6.12 8.98 21.42
C ASP A 75 4.72 9.09 20.84
N LEU A 76 4.62 9.66 19.62
CA LEU A 76 3.35 9.89 18.95
C LEU A 76 2.82 8.66 18.23
N ALA A 77 3.63 8.06 17.37
CA ALA A 77 3.20 6.96 16.49
C ALA A 77 3.43 5.57 17.11
N ARG A 78 4.29 5.45 18.13
CA ARG A 78 4.68 4.20 18.81
C ARG A 78 5.12 3.09 17.86
N GLU A 79 5.82 3.49 16.78
CA GLU A 79 6.25 2.59 15.72
C GLU A 79 7.76 2.76 15.47
N PRO A 80 8.62 1.89 16.04
CA PRO A 80 10.06 1.99 15.90
C PRO A 80 10.55 1.97 14.45
N ARG A 81 9.92 1.17 13.59
CA ARG A 81 10.32 1.05 12.18
C ARG A 81 10.09 2.35 11.39
N LEU A 82 9.10 3.16 11.81
CA LEU A 82 8.89 4.49 11.25
C LEU A 82 10.04 5.44 11.64
N VAL A 83 10.52 5.34 12.88
CA VAL A 83 11.68 6.12 13.35
C VAL A 83 12.95 5.72 12.59
N ASP A 84 13.18 4.41 12.41
CA ASP A 84 14.31 3.90 11.64
C ASP A 84 14.27 4.40 10.19
N LEU A 85 13.10 4.40 9.56
CA LEU A 85 12.92 4.94 8.21
C LEU A 85 13.31 6.41 8.14
N ILE A 86 12.84 7.23 9.09
CA ILE A 86 13.15 8.67 9.15
C ILE A 86 14.66 8.89 9.35
N GLN A 87 15.29 8.13 10.25
CA GLN A 87 16.73 8.23 10.50
C GLN A 87 17.55 7.85 9.26
N GLN A 88 17.15 6.81 8.52
CA GLN A 88 17.78 6.44 7.26
C GLN A 88 17.64 7.54 6.21
N VAL A 89 16.45 8.11 6.07
CA VAL A 89 16.19 9.22 5.13
C VAL A 89 17.03 10.44 5.47
N LEU A 90 17.12 10.81 6.74
CA LEU A 90 17.92 11.95 7.20
C LEU A 90 19.43 11.69 7.07
N GLY A 91 19.88 10.43 7.25
CA GLY A 91 21.28 10.03 7.13
C GLY A 91 21.81 9.99 5.70
N ASP A 92 20.96 9.76 4.71
CA ASP A 92 21.35 9.70 3.28
C ASP A 92 21.65 11.10 2.68
N GLY A 93 21.30 12.18 3.36
CA GLY A 93 21.57 13.57 2.95
C GLY A 93 20.85 13.98 1.65
N ALA A 94 21.39 15.00 0.94
CA ALA A 94 20.74 15.59 -0.25
C ALA A 94 20.59 14.66 -1.46
N ASN A 95 21.27 13.53 -1.50
CA ASN A 95 21.12 12.52 -2.55
C ASN A 95 19.97 11.53 -2.27
N GLY A 96 19.06 11.90 -1.38
CA GLY A 96 18.02 11.07 -0.80
C GLY A 96 17.19 10.28 -1.80
N ALA A 97 17.63 9.03 -2.01
CA ALA A 97 16.77 8.03 -2.63
C ALA A 97 15.53 7.84 -1.75
N GLU A 98 14.36 7.82 -2.37
CA GLU A 98 13.11 7.46 -1.69
C GLU A 98 13.29 6.10 -1.00
N ARG A 99 13.06 6.06 0.31
CA ARG A 99 13.09 4.83 1.11
C ARG A 99 11.67 4.30 1.25
N ARG A 100 11.49 3.01 1.00
CA ARG A 100 10.19 2.35 1.11
C ARG A 100 10.22 1.26 2.16
N LEU A 101 9.15 1.18 2.92
CA LEU A 101 8.96 0.19 3.98
C LEU A 101 7.53 -0.33 3.93
N HIS A 102 7.36 -1.65 4.08
CA HIS A 102 6.06 -2.26 4.34
C HIS A 102 5.97 -2.63 5.82
N LEU A 103 4.87 -2.27 6.45
CA LEU A 103 4.64 -2.44 7.86
C LEU A 103 3.29 -3.11 8.10
N GLU A 104 3.28 -4.22 8.83
CA GLU A 104 2.04 -4.77 9.40
C GLU A 104 1.87 -4.21 10.81
N ARG A 105 0.77 -3.51 11.03
CA ARG A 105 0.38 -2.92 12.31
C ARG A 105 -0.84 -3.64 12.87
N MET A 106 -0.82 -3.96 14.16
CA MET A 106 -1.92 -4.67 14.82
C MET A 106 -2.85 -3.73 15.59
N GLU A 107 -2.36 -2.58 16.04
CA GLU A 107 -3.11 -1.63 16.84
C GLU A 107 -3.16 -0.24 16.18
N PRO A 108 -4.25 0.51 16.32
CA PRO A 108 -5.52 0.17 16.97
C PRO A 108 -6.35 -0.84 16.15
N VAL A 109 -6.07 -1.00 14.87
CA VAL A 109 -6.69 -1.97 13.96
C VAL A 109 -5.61 -2.60 13.11
N ARG A 110 -5.74 -3.89 12.80
CA ARG A 110 -4.79 -4.58 11.90
C ARG A 110 -4.81 -3.94 10.52
N ARG A 111 -3.68 -3.37 10.12
CA ARG A 111 -3.48 -2.72 8.82
C ARG A 111 -2.15 -3.14 8.21
N THR A 112 -2.12 -3.18 6.89
CA THR A 112 -0.88 -3.30 6.11
C THR A 112 -0.61 -1.93 5.50
N LEU A 113 0.51 -1.32 5.88
CA LEU A 113 0.87 0.04 5.50
C LEU A 113 2.08 0.01 4.57
N ALA A 114 2.03 0.79 3.50
CA ALA A 114 3.19 1.12 2.68
C ALA A 114 3.65 2.53 3.05
N LEU A 115 4.90 2.65 3.46
CA LEU A 115 5.53 3.90 3.83
C LEU A 115 6.58 4.28 2.78
N ALA A 116 6.58 5.55 2.39
CA ALA A 116 7.60 6.12 1.51
C ALA A 116 8.16 7.37 2.18
N GLY A 117 9.47 7.37 2.41
CA GLY A 117 10.17 8.50 3.03
C GLY A 117 11.17 9.12 2.09
N SER A 118 11.22 10.45 2.06
CA SER A 118 12.20 11.24 1.30
C SER A 118 12.64 12.47 2.08
N THR A 119 13.81 13.03 1.73
CA THR A 119 14.29 14.30 2.30
C THR A 119 13.57 15.49 1.66
N LEU A 120 13.31 16.53 2.45
CA LEU A 120 12.76 17.80 1.95
C LEU A 120 13.84 18.72 1.38
N GLY A 121 15.10 18.42 1.63
CA GLY A 121 16.26 19.20 1.23
C GLY A 121 17.42 19.06 2.22
N VAL A 122 18.58 19.64 1.89
CA VAL A 122 19.75 19.60 2.77
C VAL A 122 19.43 20.39 4.05
N GLN A 123 19.21 19.71 5.17
CA GLN A 123 18.89 20.24 6.51
C GLN A 123 17.42 20.66 6.74
N GLU A 124 16.47 20.40 5.83
CA GLU A 124 15.08 20.79 6.05
C GLU A 124 14.24 19.70 6.76
N GLY A 125 14.69 18.45 6.76
CA GLY A 125 14.01 17.35 7.40
C GLY A 125 13.56 16.26 6.43
N ALA A 126 12.60 15.44 6.87
CA ALA A 126 12.06 14.34 6.09
C ALA A 126 10.54 14.45 5.93
N VAL A 127 10.03 13.97 4.80
CA VAL A 127 8.61 13.70 4.60
C VAL A 127 8.42 12.19 4.48
N VAL A 128 7.39 11.67 5.17
CA VAL A 128 6.95 10.29 5.06
C VAL A 128 5.50 10.28 4.65
N VAL A 129 5.21 9.57 3.57
CA VAL A 129 3.85 9.29 3.11
C VAL A 129 3.49 7.87 3.52
N VAL A 130 2.31 7.70 4.09
CA VAL A 130 1.79 6.43 4.58
C VAL A 130 0.50 6.10 3.86
N ARG A 131 0.50 4.98 3.17
CA ARG A 131 -0.67 4.46 2.45
C ARG A 131 -1.17 3.19 3.12
N ASP A 132 -2.45 3.13 3.43
CA ASP A 132 -3.11 1.88 3.82
C ASP A 132 -3.33 1.02 2.57
N ILE A 133 -2.69 -0.14 2.54
CA ILE A 133 -2.78 -1.11 1.44
C ILE A 133 -3.43 -2.42 1.90
N THR A 134 -4.14 -2.40 3.03
CA THR A 134 -4.72 -3.59 3.65
C THR A 134 -5.64 -4.34 2.70
N GLU A 135 -6.57 -3.63 2.08
CA GLU A 135 -7.52 -4.21 1.13
C GLU A 135 -6.82 -4.76 -0.12
N ALA A 136 -5.89 -3.98 -0.70
CA ALA A 136 -5.13 -4.41 -1.87
C ALA A 136 -4.30 -5.68 -1.58
N GLU A 137 -3.64 -5.73 -0.41
CA GLU A 137 -2.88 -6.92 -0.01
C GLU A 137 -3.78 -8.12 0.31
N GLN A 138 -4.96 -7.91 0.89
CA GLN A 138 -5.93 -8.98 1.10
C GLN A 138 -6.41 -9.58 -0.22
N LEU A 139 -6.78 -8.73 -1.19
CA LEU A 139 -7.16 -9.16 -2.53
C LEU A 139 -6.03 -9.93 -3.23
N ASN A 140 -4.80 -9.42 -3.14
CA ASN A 140 -3.63 -10.09 -3.71
C ASN A 140 -3.34 -11.45 -3.04
N ARG A 141 -3.54 -11.57 -1.72
CA ARG A 141 -3.41 -12.85 -1.01
C ARG A 141 -4.50 -13.82 -1.46
N MET A 142 -5.76 -13.40 -1.47
CA MET A 142 -6.87 -14.24 -1.94
C MET A 142 -6.65 -14.74 -3.36
N ARG A 143 -6.16 -13.87 -4.26
CA ARG A 143 -5.84 -14.27 -5.64
C ARG A 143 -4.72 -15.30 -5.70
N ARG A 144 -3.66 -15.14 -4.91
CA ARG A 144 -2.55 -16.12 -4.85
C ARG A 144 -3.00 -17.45 -4.29
N ASP A 145 -3.77 -17.43 -3.21
CA ASP A 145 -4.30 -18.64 -2.57
C ASP A 145 -5.27 -19.36 -3.50
N PHE A 146 -6.12 -18.64 -4.21
CA PHE A 146 -7.00 -19.17 -5.22
C PHE A 146 -6.22 -19.92 -6.32
N VAL A 147 -5.21 -19.28 -6.92
CA VAL A 147 -4.37 -19.91 -7.97
C VAL A 147 -3.64 -21.14 -7.42
N ALA A 148 -3.11 -21.09 -6.20
CA ALA A 148 -2.45 -22.22 -5.57
C ALA A 148 -3.42 -23.39 -5.36
N ASN A 149 -4.61 -23.12 -4.80
CA ASN A 149 -5.64 -24.15 -4.56
C ASN A 149 -6.13 -24.78 -5.85
N VAL A 150 -6.42 -23.97 -6.88
CA VAL A 150 -6.80 -24.47 -8.20
C VAL A 150 -5.71 -25.38 -8.78
N SER A 151 -4.45 -24.98 -8.68
CA SER A 151 -3.32 -25.78 -9.16
C SER A 151 -3.22 -27.13 -8.45
N HIS A 152 -3.47 -27.18 -7.15
CA HIS A 152 -3.50 -28.41 -6.37
C HIS A 152 -4.69 -29.30 -6.74
N GLU A 153 -5.88 -28.73 -6.87
CA GLU A 153 -7.10 -29.47 -7.22
C GLU A 153 -7.05 -30.05 -8.65
N LEU A 154 -6.34 -29.41 -9.57
CA LEU A 154 -6.12 -29.93 -10.91
C LEU A 154 -5.01 -30.98 -10.96
N ARG A 155 -3.95 -30.85 -10.17
CA ARG A 155 -2.80 -31.77 -10.19
C ARG A 155 -3.19 -33.18 -9.74
N THR A 156 -4.00 -33.30 -8.70
CA THR A 156 -4.40 -34.59 -8.13
C THR A 156 -5.09 -35.52 -9.15
N PRO A 157 -6.19 -35.11 -9.81
CA PRO A 157 -6.83 -35.94 -10.82
C PRO A 157 -5.95 -36.18 -12.04
N LEU A 158 -5.11 -35.21 -12.44
CA LEU A 158 -4.18 -35.36 -13.55
C LEU A 158 -3.12 -36.43 -13.27
N SER A 159 -2.51 -36.42 -12.09
CA SER A 159 -1.57 -37.44 -11.67
C SER A 159 -2.21 -38.86 -11.59
N ALA A 160 -3.47 -38.92 -11.17
CA ALA A 160 -4.21 -40.19 -11.16
C ALA A 160 -4.46 -40.71 -12.60
N ILE A 161 -4.88 -39.82 -13.51
CA ILE A 161 -5.05 -40.17 -14.94
C ILE A 161 -3.74 -40.70 -15.51
N GLN A 162 -2.64 -39.98 -15.26
CA GLN A 162 -1.31 -40.37 -15.74
C GLN A 162 -0.90 -41.75 -15.19
N GLY A 163 -1.03 -41.97 -13.88
CA GLY A 163 -0.68 -43.25 -13.28
C GLY A 163 -1.50 -44.44 -13.81
N TYR A 164 -2.81 -44.26 -14.02
CA TYR A 164 -3.64 -45.29 -14.62
C TYR A 164 -3.25 -45.54 -16.09
N ALA A 165 -2.97 -44.52 -16.85
CA ALA A 165 -2.54 -44.64 -18.23
C ALA A 165 -1.17 -45.36 -18.35
N GLU A 166 -0.21 -44.99 -17.50
CA GLU A 166 1.11 -45.64 -17.43
C GLU A 166 0.95 -47.13 -17.08
N THR A 167 0.12 -47.46 -16.08
CA THR A 167 -0.13 -48.83 -15.70
C THR A 167 -0.76 -49.63 -16.85
N LEU A 168 -1.64 -49.03 -17.65
CA LEU A 168 -2.22 -49.68 -18.83
C LEU A 168 -1.13 -49.95 -19.89
N CYS A 169 -0.23 -49.00 -20.12
CA CYS A 169 0.88 -49.18 -21.07
C CYS A 169 1.89 -50.25 -20.60
N ASP A 170 2.11 -50.39 -19.31
CA ASP A 170 3.08 -51.31 -18.70
C ASP A 170 2.59 -52.77 -18.58
N GLY A 171 1.50 -53.12 -19.28
CA GLY A 171 1.07 -54.49 -19.41
C GLY A 171 -0.32 -54.82 -18.85
N ALA A 172 -0.99 -53.87 -18.16
CA ALA A 172 -2.36 -54.08 -17.65
C ALA A 172 -3.41 -54.24 -18.78
N LEU A 173 -3.05 -53.96 -20.04
CA LEU A 173 -3.89 -54.20 -21.21
C LEU A 173 -4.12 -55.72 -21.47
N ASP A 174 -3.24 -56.60 -21.00
CA ASP A 174 -3.34 -58.03 -21.17
C ASP A 174 -4.43 -58.66 -20.30
N ASP A 175 -4.82 -57.99 -19.20
CA ASP A 175 -5.96 -58.33 -18.35
C ASP A 175 -7.15 -57.41 -18.66
N ARG A 176 -8.13 -57.93 -19.34
CA ARG A 176 -9.33 -57.20 -19.80
C ARG A 176 -10.09 -56.52 -18.66
N ASP A 177 -10.21 -57.16 -17.49
CA ASP A 177 -10.97 -56.63 -16.39
C ASP A 177 -10.23 -55.47 -15.72
N THR A 178 -8.92 -55.57 -15.59
CA THR A 178 -8.06 -54.50 -15.09
C THR A 178 -8.00 -53.32 -16.07
N ALA A 179 -7.89 -53.60 -17.36
CA ALA A 179 -7.92 -52.55 -18.41
C ALA A 179 -9.23 -51.77 -18.39
N LEU A 180 -10.37 -52.45 -18.26
CA LEU A 180 -11.68 -51.79 -18.18
C LEU A 180 -11.79 -50.94 -16.90
N ARG A 181 -11.36 -51.44 -15.75
CA ARG A 181 -11.37 -50.66 -14.49
C ARG A 181 -10.53 -49.38 -14.57
N PHE A 182 -9.30 -49.47 -15.10
CA PHE A 182 -8.43 -48.31 -15.21
C PHE A 182 -8.96 -47.31 -16.23
N SER A 183 -9.46 -47.77 -17.37
CA SER A 183 -10.10 -46.89 -18.35
C SER A 183 -11.30 -46.15 -17.76
N GLN A 184 -12.14 -46.85 -16.95
CA GLN A 184 -13.25 -46.19 -16.28
C GLN A 184 -12.78 -45.14 -15.26
N ARG A 185 -11.72 -45.43 -14.48
CA ARG A 185 -11.12 -44.48 -13.55
C ARG A 185 -10.59 -43.23 -14.25
N ILE A 186 -9.96 -43.39 -15.41
CA ILE A 186 -9.51 -42.25 -16.23
C ILE A 186 -10.70 -41.38 -16.64
N VAL A 187 -11.77 -42.00 -17.16
CA VAL A 187 -13.00 -41.29 -17.56
C VAL A 187 -13.59 -40.49 -16.39
N ASP A 188 -13.65 -41.10 -15.20
CA ASP A 188 -14.20 -40.45 -14.01
C ASP A 188 -13.35 -39.26 -13.56
N GLN A 189 -12.02 -39.37 -13.61
CA GLN A 189 -11.14 -38.23 -13.33
C GLN A 189 -11.25 -37.11 -14.39
N CYS A 190 -11.40 -37.46 -15.67
CA CYS A 190 -11.65 -36.47 -16.72
C CYS A 190 -12.97 -35.71 -16.51
N ARG A 191 -14.06 -36.42 -16.12
CA ARG A 191 -15.33 -35.78 -15.78
C ARG A 191 -15.18 -34.80 -14.59
N ARG A 192 -14.45 -35.23 -13.56
CA ARG A 192 -14.16 -34.38 -12.39
C ARG A 192 -13.40 -33.12 -12.79
N LEU A 193 -12.36 -33.24 -13.63
CA LEU A 193 -11.61 -32.10 -14.16
C LEU A 193 -12.50 -31.15 -14.96
N ALA A 194 -13.38 -31.70 -15.83
CA ALA A 194 -14.31 -30.90 -16.63
C ALA A 194 -15.29 -30.09 -15.73
N ALA A 195 -15.78 -30.70 -14.65
CA ALA A 195 -16.65 -30.01 -13.69
C ALA A 195 -15.91 -28.86 -12.98
N LEU A 196 -14.68 -29.13 -12.47
CA LEU A 196 -13.86 -28.09 -11.83
C LEU A 196 -13.58 -26.90 -12.78
N LEU A 197 -13.28 -27.18 -14.05
CA LEU A 197 -13.07 -26.13 -15.05
C LEU A 197 -14.35 -25.31 -15.31
N ALA A 198 -15.51 -25.95 -15.36
CA ALA A 198 -16.79 -25.26 -15.53
C ALA A 198 -17.10 -24.32 -14.35
N ASP A 199 -16.84 -24.79 -13.11
CA ASP A 199 -17.01 -23.98 -11.90
C ASP A 199 -16.08 -22.77 -11.90
N LEU A 200 -14.79 -22.94 -12.27
CA LEU A 200 -13.81 -21.88 -12.38
C LEU A 200 -14.20 -20.82 -13.44
N LEU A 201 -14.68 -21.28 -14.61
CA LEU A 201 -15.15 -20.35 -15.65
C LEU A 201 -16.39 -19.57 -15.21
N THR A 202 -17.26 -20.17 -14.42
CA THR A 202 -18.43 -19.50 -13.87
C THR A 202 -18.03 -18.41 -12.87
N LEU A 203 -17.09 -18.70 -11.95
CA LEU A 203 -16.52 -17.70 -11.02
C LEU A 203 -15.86 -16.56 -11.76
N SER A 204 -15.01 -16.84 -12.75
CA SER A 204 -14.33 -15.81 -13.53
C SER A 204 -15.32 -14.87 -14.28
N ARG A 205 -16.46 -15.38 -14.72
CA ARG A 205 -17.50 -14.54 -15.37
C ARG A 205 -18.27 -13.69 -14.38
N LEU A 206 -18.38 -14.08 -13.12
CA LEU A 206 -19.01 -13.28 -12.08
C LEU A 206 -18.12 -12.12 -11.63
N GLU A 207 -16.81 -12.35 -11.51
CA GLU A 207 -15.82 -11.31 -11.16
C GLU A 207 -15.61 -10.28 -12.28
N GLY A 208 -15.81 -10.64 -13.54
CA GLY A 208 -15.60 -9.73 -14.68
C GLY A 208 -16.81 -8.82 -15.01
N LYS A 209 -17.84 -8.77 -14.17
CA LYS A 209 -19.05 -7.95 -14.37
C LYS A 209 -19.12 -6.71 -13.46
N GLU A 210 -18.08 -6.43 -12.68
CA GLU A 210 -17.87 -5.16 -12.00
C GLU A 210 -16.86 -4.32 -12.81
#